data_eea2b6dc342263372e6924b477a7bfdf
#
_entry.id   eea2b6dc342263372e6924b477a7bfdf
#
_cell.length_a   1.000
_cell.length_b   1.000
_cell.length_c   1.000
_cell.angle_alpha   90.00
_cell.angle_beta   90.00
_cell.angle_gamma   90.00
#
_symmetry.space_group_name_H-M   'P 1'
#
loop_
_entity.id
_entity.type
_entity.pdbx_description
1 polymer ?
#
loop_
_entity_poly.entity_id
_entity_poly.type
_entity_poly.pdbx_seq_one_letter_code
_entity_poly.pdbx_strand_id
1 'polypeptide(L)' 'MTLEKVQNILADQFEVAADSITADTNIVDDLGADSLDVVELIISVEDEFGLSIPDEDAAELATVGKIVEYIESKL' A
#
# COMPACT_ATOMS: atom_id res chain seq x y z
N MET A 1 -9.88 -8.33 -6.14
CA MET A 1 -10.24 -6.93 -5.81
C MET A 1 -8.99 -6.17 -5.43
N THR A 2 -9.02 -4.87 -5.65
CA THR A 2 -7.85 -4.02 -5.39
C THR A 2 -7.43 -4.07 -3.91
N LEU A 3 -8.38 -3.92 -3.01
CA LEU A 3 -8.09 -3.97 -1.57
C LEU A 3 -7.43 -5.28 -1.18
N GLU A 4 -7.94 -6.39 -1.67
CA GLU A 4 -7.41 -7.71 -1.34
C GLU A 4 -5.95 -7.85 -1.81
N LYS A 5 -5.65 -7.36 -3.00
CA LYS A 5 -4.27 -7.41 -3.52
C LYS A 5 -3.33 -6.55 -2.67
N VAL A 6 -3.78 -5.37 -2.27
CA VAL A 6 -2.99 -4.50 -1.40
C VAL A 6 -2.78 -5.15 -0.03
N GLN A 7 -3.82 -5.78 0.53
CA GLN A 7 -3.71 -6.50 1.78
C GLN A 7 -2.65 -7.61 1.69
N ASN A 8 -2.64 -8.35 0.58
CA ASN A 8 -1.68 -9.44 0.40
C ASN A 8 -0.25 -8.92 0.26
N ILE A 9 -0.06 -7.81 -0.44
CA ILE A 9 1.26 -7.18 -0.58
C ILE A 9 1.78 -6.77 0.81
N LEU A 10 0.94 -6.12 1.60
CA LEU A 10 1.33 -5.66 2.94
C LEU A 10 1.56 -6.83 3.89
N ALA A 11 0.73 -7.86 3.80
CA ALA A 11 0.90 -9.05 4.64
C ALA A 11 2.25 -9.71 4.40
N ASP A 12 2.66 -9.80 3.15
CA ASP A 12 3.96 -10.35 2.77
C ASP A 12 5.11 -9.48 3.27
N GLN A 13 4.99 -8.18 3.05
CA GLN A 13 6.08 -7.25 3.37
C GLN A 13 6.30 -7.09 4.88
N PHE A 14 5.21 -7.00 5.62
CA PHE A 14 5.27 -6.75 7.06
C PHE A 14 5.06 -8.00 7.92
N GLU A 15 4.86 -9.15 7.29
CA GLU A 15 4.70 -10.44 7.97
C GLU A 15 3.54 -10.41 8.95
N VAL A 16 2.41 -9.89 8.51
CA VAL A 16 1.18 -9.85 9.30
C VAL A 16 0.06 -10.57 8.52
N ALA A 17 -1.00 -10.93 9.22
CA ALA A 17 -2.15 -11.57 8.58
C ALA A 17 -2.87 -10.56 7.67
N ALA A 18 -3.20 -10.97 6.45
CA ALA A 18 -3.87 -10.10 5.49
C ALA A 18 -5.22 -9.61 6.03
N ASP A 19 -5.94 -10.44 6.76
CA ASP A 19 -7.24 -10.08 7.31
C ASP A 19 -7.16 -9.13 8.50
N SER A 20 -5.96 -8.86 9.02
CA SER A 20 -5.76 -7.84 10.05
C SER A 20 -5.63 -6.45 9.46
N ILE A 21 -5.50 -6.34 8.14
CA ILE A 21 -5.29 -5.09 7.43
C ILE A 21 -6.63 -4.61 6.86
N THR A 22 -7.00 -3.37 7.18
CA THR A 22 -8.24 -2.78 6.69
C THR A 22 -7.94 -1.49 5.94
N ALA A 23 -8.96 -0.89 5.35
CA ALA A 23 -8.82 0.40 4.67
C ALA A 23 -8.35 1.50 5.62
N ASP A 24 -8.66 1.38 6.90
CA ASP A 24 -8.27 2.37 7.91
C ASP A 24 -6.85 2.16 8.45
N THR A 25 -6.21 1.04 8.12
CA THR A 25 -4.86 0.75 8.58
C THR A 25 -3.88 1.80 8.06
N ASN A 26 -3.13 2.42 8.98
CA ASN A 26 -2.08 3.38 8.62
C ASN A 26 -0.76 2.62 8.53
N ILE A 27 -0.11 2.71 7.37
CA ILE A 27 1.10 1.91 7.14
C ILE A 27 2.26 2.33 8.03
N VAL A 28 2.32 3.59 8.42
CA VAL A 28 3.38 4.08 9.32
C VAL A 28 3.01 3.83 10.78
N ASP A 29 1.82 4.28 11.18
CA ASP A 29 1.41 4.23 12.59
C ASP A 29 1.06 2.81 13.05
N ASP A 30 0.38 2.04 12.20
CA ASP A 30 -0.11 0.71 12.59
C ASP A 30 0.87 -0.40 12.22
N LEU A 31 1.54 -0.28 11.09
CA LEU A 31 2.47 -1.31 10.61
C LEU A 31 3.93 -0.96 10.89
N GLY A 32 4.20 0.26 11.32
CA GLY A 32 5.55 0.68 11.65
C GLY A 32 6.49 0.84 10.47
N ALA A 33 5.94 1.16 9.29
CA ALA A 33 6.76 1.33 8.10
C ALA A 33 7.67 2.56 8.22
N ASP A 34 8.94 2.41 7.88
CA ASP A 34 9.84 3.55 7.73
C ASP A 34 9.89 3.95 6.25
N SER A 35 10.73 4.93 5.91
CA SER A 35 10.77 5.44 4.54
C SER A 35 11.20 4.38 3.53
N LEU A 36 12.08 3.46 3.91
CA LEU A 36 12.50 2.38 3.01
C LEU A 36 11.35 1.40 2.78
N ASP A 37 10.61 1.07 3.83
CA ASP A 37 9.45 0.19 3.72
C ASP A 37 8.39 0.79 2.79
N VAL A 38 8.17 2.10 2.89
CA VAL A 38 7.21 2.79 2.03
C VAL A 38 7.66 2.72 0.56
N VAL A 39 8.94 2.93 0.29
CA VAL A 39 9.49 2.82 -1.06
C VAL A 39 9.27 1.41 -1.62
N GLU A 40 9.57 0.39 -0.83
CA GLU A 40 9.37 -0.99 -1.26
C GLU A 40 7.91 -1.31 -1.52
N LEU A 41 7.01 -0.80 -0.68
CA LEU A 41 5.57 -0.97 -0.88
C LEU A 41 5.13 -0.35 -2.20
N ILE A 42 5.58 0.86 -2.48
CA ILE A 42 5.21 1.57 -3.71
C ILE A 42 5.69 0.79 -4.94
N ILE A 43 6.92 0.27 -4.89
CA ILE A 43 7.45 -0.52 -6.00
C ILE A 43 6.61 -1.78 -6.21
N SER A 44 6.21 -2.45 -5.13
CA SER A 44 5.38 -3.65 -5.22
C SER A 44 4.01 -3.35 -5.83
N VAL A 45 3.42 -2.22 -5.44
CA VAL A 45 2.13 -1.79 -6.00
C VAL A 45 2.27 -1.46 -7.47
N GLU A 46 3.32 -0.75 -7.86
CA GLU A 46 3.57 -0.44 -9.26
C GLU A 46 3.70 -1.69 -10.10
N ASP A 47 4.44 -2.68 -9.61
CA ASP A 47 4.64 -3.95 -10.32
C ASP A 47 3.34 -4.74 -10.43
N GLU A 48 2.58 -4.81 -9.33
CA GLU A 48 1.36 -5.63 -9.30
C GLU A 48 0.28 -5.08 -10.22
N PHE A 49 0.14 -3.76 -10.27
CA PHE A 49 -0.95 -3.11 -11.00
C PHE A 49 -0.51 -2.48 -12.33
N GLY A 50 0.77 -2.51 -12.62
CA GLY A 50 1.31 -2.00 -13.89
C GLY A 50 1.15 -0.49 -14.05
N LEU A 51 1.38 0.26 -12.97
CA LEU A 51 1.27 1.72 -13.02
C LEU A 51 2.47 2.39 -12.37
N SER A 52 2.59 3.71 -12.54
CA SER A 52 3.67 4.51 -11.96
C SER A 52 3.10 5.44 -10.90
N ILE A 53 3.77 5.51 -9.77
CA ILE A 53 3.37 6.37 -8.65
C ILE A 53 4.52 7.36 -8.39
N PRO A 54 4.34 8.64 -8.75
CA PRO A 54 5.36 9.64 -8.46
C PRO A 54 5.56 9.82 -6.95
N ASP A 55 6.77 10.21 -6.55
CA ASP A 55 7.11 10.39 -5.14
C ASP A 55 6.16 11.35 -4.42
N GLU A 56 5.75 12.42 -5.09
CA GLU A 56 4.84 13.40 -4.51
C GLU A 56 3.46 12.82 -4.23
N ASP A 57 3.02 11.87 -5.05
CA ASP A 57 1.75 11.16 -4.82
C ASP A 57 1.92 10.13 -3.72
N ALA A 58 3.05 9.43 -3.70
CA ALA A 58 3.34 8.42 -2.69
C ALA A 58 3.32 9.01 -1.28
N ALA A 59 3.75 10.25 -1.12
CA ALA A 59 3.78 10.91 0.18
C ALA A 59 2.39 11.06 0.81
N GLU A 60 1.33 11.00 0.01
CA GLU A 60 -0.04 11.14 0.49
C GLU A 60 -0.72 9.81 0.78
N LEU A 61 -0.04 8.70 0.49
CA LEU A 61 -0.64 7.36 0.62
C LEU A 61 -0.34 6.76 2.01
N ALA A 62 -0.87 7.39 3.05
CA ALA A 62 -0.59 6.98 4.43
C ALA A 62 -1.46 5.82 4.90
N THR A 63 -2.65 5.65 4.35
CA THR A 63 -3.56 4.58 4.74
C THR A 63 -3.80 3.62 3.58
N VAL A 64 -4.20 2.41 3.93
CA VAL A 64 -4.52 1.39 2.92
C VAL A 64 -5.65 1.88 2.01
N GLY A 65 -6.67 2.53 2.57
CA GLY A 65 -7.77 3.07 1.79
C GLY A 65 -7.32 4.08 0.74
N LYS A 66 -6.39 4.95 1.09
CA LYS A 66 -5.85 5.93 0.14
C LYS A 66 -5.06 5.26 -0.97
N ILE A 67 -4.32 4.21 -0.65
CA ILE A 67 -3.59 3.44 -1.65
C ILE A 67 -4.57 2.80 -2.62
N VAL A 68 -5.63 2.19 -2.11
CA VAL A 68 -6.65 1.55 -2.93
C VAL A 68 -7.35 2.56 -3.84
N GLU A 69 -7.74 3.71 -3.29
CA GLU A 69 -8.37 4.78 -4.07
C GLU A 69 -7.47 5.25 -5.19
N TYR A 70 -6.19 5.45 -4.90
CA TYR A 70 -5.22 5.89 -5.89
C TYR A 70 -5.11 4.89 -7.04
N ILE A 71 -4.97 3.61 -6.70
CA ILE A 71 -4.86 2.55 -7.69
C ILE A 71 -6.11 2.52 -8.58
N GLU A 72 -7.28 2.55 -7.95
CA GLU A 72 -8.54 2.47 -8.69
C GLU A 72 -8.76 3.67 -9.59
N SER A 73 -8.23 4.83 -9.20
CA SER A 73 -8.33 6.02 -10.04
C SER A 73 -7.45 5.94 -11.29
N LYS A 74 -6.46 5.06 -11.30
CA LYS A 74 -5.53 4.90 -12.43
C LYS A 74 -5.85 3.70 -13.31
N LEU A 75 -6.77 2.86 -12.89
CA LEU A 75 -7.16 1.68 -13.69
C LEU A 75 -8.28 2.01 -14.73
#